data_de892f2ab63075951293d9f0dfc4647a
#
_entry.id   de892f2ab63075951293d9f0dfc4647a
#
_cell.length_a   1.000
_cell.length_b   1.000
_cell.length_c   1.000
_cell.angle_alpha   90.00
_cell.angle_beta   90.00
_cell.angle_gamma   90.00
#
_symmetry.space_group_name_H-M   'P 1'
#
loop_
_entity.id
_entity.type
_entity.pdbx_description
1 polymer ?
#
loop_
_entity_poly.entity_id
_entity_poly.type
_entity_poly.pdbx_seq_one_letter_code
_entity_poly.pdbx_strand_id
1 'polypeptide(L)'
;VQPSASLWQRIERSLPMPAPVRQRGGWHAWWESLQFWRWSTGAALACSVLLAVLMLRAEPPARAPAYMVVLVAPQDKAPGWVVQTGGSGRLNLIPLGVATVPQEKALQFWTKGANWNGPVSLGIVKPGRTQEVPLDKLPPLQPDQLFEITLEPGNGSPTGRPTGPILYIGRAVKVTS
;
A
#
# COMPACT_ATOMS: atom_id res chain seq x y z
N VAL A 1 48.55 -73.96 24.81
CA VAL A 1 49.77 -73.18 24.55
C VAL A 1 49.45 -71.72 24.92
N GLN A 2 50.01 -71.25 26.08
CA GLN A 2 49.81 -69.84 26.47
C GLN A 2 50.92 -69.03 25.75
N PRO A 3 50.55 -67.93 25.09
CA PRO A 3 51.50 -67.04 24.47
C PRO A 3 52.32 -66.31 25.54
N SER A 4 53.61 -66.08 25.22
CA SER A 4 54.56 -65.46 26.15
C SER A 4 54.22 -64.01 26.46
N ALA A 5 54.35 -63.55 27.72
CA ALA A 5 54.07 -62.19 28.12
C ALA A 5 54.81 -61.10 27.33
N SER A 6 55.89 -61.45 26.70
CA SER A 6 56.69 -60.54 25.83
C SER A 6 56.10 -60.33 24.40
N LEU A 7 55.12 -61.14 24.03
CA LEU A 7 54.51 -61.02 22.68
C LEU A 7 53.68 -59.73 22.54
N TRP A 8 52.92 -59.39 23.58
CA TRP A 8 52.16 -58.17 23.61
C TRP A 8 53.01 -56.91 23.47
N GLN A 9 54.08 -56.85 24.22
CA GLN A 9 54.96 -55.67 24.16
C GLN A 9 55.70 -55.56 22.77
N ARG A 10 55.88 -56.63 22.04
CA ARG A 10 56.43 -56.60 20.67
C ARG A 10 55.39 -56.15 19.65
N ILE A 11 54.14 -56.54 19.85
CA ILE A 11 53.04 -56.12 19.00
C ILE A 11 52.78 -54.62 19.16
N GLU A 12 52.72 -54.13 20.40
CA GLU A 12 52.57 -52.71 20.67
C GLU A 12 53.67 -51.83 20.04
N ARG A 13 54.90 -52.32 20.07
CA ARG A 13 56.05 -51.60 19.41
C ARG A 13 56.02 -51.67 17.89
N SER A 14 55.36 -52.65 17.32
CA SER A 14 55.28 -52.81 15.85
C SER A 14 54.03 -52.07 15.25
N LEU A 15 53.11 -51.60 16.09
CA LEU A 15 51.98 -50.77 15.61
C LEU A 15 52.53 -49.37 15.27
N PRO A 16 52.34 -48.90 14.05
CA PRO A 16 52.66 -47.52 13.75
C PRO A 16 51.84 -46.61 14.66
N MET A 17 52.53 -45.70 15.37
CA MET A 17 51.85 -44.68 16.16
C MET A 17 50.82 -43.97 15.27
N PRO A 18 49.55 -43.88 15.69
CA PRO A 18 48.58 -43.14 14.92
C PRO A 18 49.13 -41.73 14.68
N ALA A 19 49.28 -41.37 13.43
CA ALA A 19 49.69 -40.02 13.06
C ALA A 19 48.75 -39.02 13.73
N PRO A 20 49.23 -37.90 14.29
CA PRO A 20 48.38 -36.91 14.89
C PRO A 20 47.31 -36.51 13.87
N VAL A 21 46.07 -36.79 14.20
CA VAL A 21 44.94 -36.38 13.38
C VAL A 21 45.01 -34.86 13.31
N ARG A 22 45.49 -34.33 12.17
CA ARG A 22 45.46 -32.92 11.90
C ARG A 22 44.00 -32.52 11.98
N GLN A 23 43.62 -31.85 13.07
CA GLN A 23 42.30 -31.20 13.15
C GLN A 23 42.21 -30.24 11.97
N ARG A 24 41.48 -30.63 10.94
CA ARG A 24 41.15 -29.75 9.82
C ARG A 24 40.40 -28.57 10.39
N GLY A 25 41.00 -27.39 10.22
CA GLY A 25 40.60 -26.15 10.87
C GLY A 25 39.10 -25.85 10.76
N GLY A 26 38.59 -25.24 11.80
CA GLY A 26 37.24 -24.96 12.22
C GLY A 26 36.13 -24.59 11.23
N TRP A 27 36.44 -24.35 9.96
CA TRP A 27 35.36 -23.99 9.01
C TRP A 27 34.63 -25.23 8.46
N HIS A 28 35.34 -26.32 8.17
CA HIS A 28 34.69 -27.56 7.70
C HIS A 28 33.87 -28.25 8.82
N ALA A 29 34.28 -28.14 10.07
CA ALA A 29 33.56 -28.73 11.20
C ALA A 29 32.14 -28.07 11.39
N TRP A 30 31.95 -26.83 10.98
CA TRP A 30 30.68 -26.18 11.01
C TRP A 30 29.68 -26.78 9.99
N TRP A 31 30.14 -27.09 8.80
CA TRP A 31 29.32 -27.70 7.74
C TRP A 31 28.93 -29.14 8.04
N GLU A 32 29.72 -29.85 8.83
CA GLU A 32 29.45 -31.22 9.25
C GLU A 32 28.56 -31.27 10.51
N SER A 33 28.31 -30.15 11.15
CA SER A 33 27.48 -30.07 12.35
C SER A 33 25.99 -30.13 12.03
N LEU A 34 25.32 -31.22 12.42
CA LEU A 34 23.86 -31.36 12.33
C LEU A 34 23.12 -30.23 13.09
N GLN A 35 23.72 -29.70 14.14
CA GLN A 35 23.15 -28.58 14.89
C GLN A 35 23.14 -27.30 14.05
N PHE A 36 24.20 -27.00 13.31
CA PHE A 36 24.25 -25.85 12.40
C PHE A 36 23.11 -25.93 11.36
N TRP A 37 22.91 -27.07 10.75
CA TRP A 37 21.84 -27.27 9.78
C TRP A 37 20.43 -27.15 10.37
N ARG A 38 20.23 -27.63 11.60
CA ARG A 38 18.95 -27.47 12.30
C ARG A 38 18.64 -26.03 12.62
N TRP A 39 19.62 -25.25 13.09
CA TRP A 39 19.42 -23.83 13.36
C TRP A 39 19.24 -23.01 12.08
N SER A 40 19.99 -23.26 11.04
CA SER A 40 19.83 -22.56 9.75
C SER A 40 18.50 -22.86 9.10
N THR A 41 18.01 -24.11 9.16
CA THR A 41 16.68 -24.46 8.67
C THR A 41 15.57 -23.74 9.47
N GLY A 42 15.70 -23.72 10.80
CA GLY A 42 14.76 -22.99 11.66
C GLY A 42 14.73 -21.49 11.35
N ALA A 43 15.89 -20.87 11.19
CA ALA A 43 16.01 -19.45 10.82
C ALA A 43 15.42 -19.17 9.42
N ALA A 44 15.71 -20.03 8.44
CA ALA A 44 15.15 -19.89 7.09
C ALA A 44 13.62 -19.99 7.08
N LEU A 45 13.07 -20.90 7.87
CA LEU A 45 11.62 -21.08 8.00
C LEU A 45 10.97 -19.88 8.67
N ALA A 46 11.57 -19.35 9.72
CA ALA A 46 11.12 -18.14 10.39
C ALA A 46 11.15 -16.91 9.44
N CYS A 47 12.23 -16.75 8.66
CA CYS A 47 12.32 -15.71 7.64
C CYS A 47 11.25 -15.87 6.55
N SER A 48 11.00 -17.10 6.11
CA SER A 48 9.96 -17.36 5.09
C SER A 48 8.57 -17.02 5.60
N VAL A 49 8.25 -17.38 6.85
CA VAL A 49 6.98 -17.01 7.47
C VAL A 49 6.86 -15.50 7.63
N LEU A 50 7.92 -14.83 8.08
CA LEU A 50 7.95 -13.37 8.21
C LEU A 50 7.71 -12.69 6.84
N LEU A 51 8.42 -13.13 5.80
CA LEU A 51 8.24 -12.61 4.44
C LEU A 51 6.81 -12.87 3.91
N ALA A 52 6.26 -14.05 4.16
CA ALA A 52 4.87 -14.36 3.80
C ALA A 52 3.89 -13.41 4.51
N VAL A 53 4.07 -13.17 5.82
CA VAL A 53 3.24 -12.21 6.58
C VAL A 53 3.40 -10.79 6.06
N LEU A 54 4.62 -10.36 5.73
CA LEU A 54 4.88 -9.04 5.15
C LEU A 54 4.23 -8.92 3.75
N MET A 55 4.29 -9.95 2.93
CA MET A 55 3.64 -9.98 1.61
C MET A 55 2.10 -9.94 1.72
N LEU A 56 1.53 -10.63 2.71
CA LEU A 56 0.08 -10.60 2.97
C LEU A 56 -0.39 -9.25 3.54
N ARG A 57 0.49 -8.52 4.22
CA ARG A 57 0.21 -7.18 4.73
C ARG A 57 0.57 -6.07 3.76
N ALA A 58 1.36 -6.35 2.72
CA ALA A 58 1.63 -5.40 1.66
C ALA A 58 0.33 -5.08 0.94
N GLU A 59 -0.10 -3.83 1.01
CA GLU A 59 -1.24 -3.37 0.21
C GLU A 59 -0.91 -3.60 -1.27
N PRO A 60 -1.86 -4.17 -2.04
CA PRO A 60 -1.64 -4.33 -3.47
C PRO A 60 -1.32 -2.96 -4.07
N PRO A 61 -0.38 -2.90 -5.03
CA PRO A 61 -0.03 -1.62 -5.66
C PRO A 61 -1.32 -0.96 -6.15
N ALA A 62 -1.51 0.31 -5.76
CA ALA A 62 -2.69 1.08 -6.15
C ALA A 62 -2.86 0.96 -7.66
N ARG A 63 -3.95 0.33 -8.10
CA ARG A 63 -4.26 0.25 -9.52
C ARG A 63 -4.32 1.67 -10.06
N ALA A 64 -3.74 1.90 -11.24
CA ALA A 64 -3.82 3.18 -11.91
C ALA A 64 -5.27 3.68 -11.92
N PRO A 65 -5.53 4.95 -11.58
CA PRO A 65 -6.87 5.48 -11.55
C PRO A 65 -7.51 5.38 -12.93
N ALA A 66 -8.72 4.83 -12.99
CA ALA A 66 -9.46 4.72 -14.26
C ALA A 66 -9.96 6.08 -14.76
N TYR A 67 -10.14 7.04 -13.85
CA TYR A 67 -10.53 8.42 -14.17
C TYR A 67 -9.76 9.41 -13.29
N MET A 68 -9.41 10.53 -13.89
CA MET A 68 -8.81 11.67 -13.20
C MET A 68 -9.56 12.94 -13.56
N VAL A 69 -9.71 13.85 -12.59
CA VAL A 69 -10.27 15.17 -12.80
C VAL A 69 -9.39 16.19 -12.08
N VAL A 70 -9.02 17.24 -12.77
CA VAL A 70 -8.46 18.43 -12.14
C VAL A 70 -9.57 19.45 -11.99
N LEU A 71 -9.92 19.80 -10.76
CA LEU A 71 -10.90 20.84 -10.46
C LEU A 71 -10.20 22.18 -10.42
N VAL A 72 -10.64 23.09 -11.27
CA VAL A 72 -10.06 24.43 -11.42
C VAL A 72 -11.06 25.51 -11.03
N ALA A 73 -10.56 26.61 -10.52
CA ALA A 73 -11.37 27.77 -10.24
C ALA A 73 -11.91 28.38 -11.55
N PRO A 74 -13.21 28.76 -11.63
CA PRO A 74 -13.79 29.30 -12.86
C PRO A 74 -13.13 30.61 -13.33
N GLN A 75 -12.66 31.44 -12.39
CA GLN A 75 -12.14 32.78 -12.63
C GLN A 75 -10.75 32.78 -13.31
N ASP A 76 -9.78 32.12 -12.67
CA ASP A 76 -8.37 32.18 -13.06
C ASP A 76 -7.80 30.84 -13.56
N LYS A 77 -8.66 29.80 -13.56
CA LYS A 77 -8.29 28.43 -13.93
C LYS A 77 -7.23 27.80 -12.99
N ALA A 78 -6.99 28.39 -11.83
CA ALA A 78 -6.07 27.84 -10.85
C ALA A 78 -6.55 26.44 -10.37
N PRO A 79 -5.70 25.43 -10.41
CA PRO A 79 -6.05 24.09 -9.94
C PRO A 79 -6.13 24.09 -8.40
N GLY A 80 -7.25 23.61 -7.85
CA GLY A 80 -7.47 23.54 -6.41
C GLY A 80 -7.55 22.12 -5.85
N TRP A 81 -8.03 21.18 -6.67
CA TRP A 81 -8.25 19.79 -6.25
C TRP A 81 -8.01 18.82 -7.39
N VAL A 82 -7.60 17.60 -7.02
CA VAL A 82 -7.56 16.46 -7.95
C VAL A 82 -8.51 15.39 -7.44
N VAL A 83 -9.31 14.87 -8.35
CA VAL A 83 -10.18 13.71 -8.12
C VAL A 83 -9.58 12.52 -8.84
N GLN A 84 -9.39 11.41 -8.13
CA GLN A 84 -8.88 10.17 -8.70
C GLN A 84 -9.78 9.01 -8.29
N THR A 85 -10.06 8.11 -9.24
CA THR A 85 -10.78 6.88 -8.92
C THR A 85 -9.77 5.77 -8.63
N GLY A 86 -9.83 5.20 -7.44
CA GLY A 86 -9.13 3.98 -7.11
C GLY A 86 -9.86 2.75 -7.65
N GLY A 87 -9.11 1.65 -7.89
CA GLY A 87 -9.70 0.37 -8.32
C GLY A 87 -10.65 -0.30 -7.31
N SER A 88 -10.90 0.33 -6.17
CA SER A 88 -11.72 -0.16 -5.06
C SER A 88 -13.17 0.36 -5.04
N GLY A 89 -13.65 1.02 -6.12
CA GLY A 89 -14.97 1.67 -6.12
C GLY A 89 -15.03 2.92 -5.24
N ARG A 90 -13.88 3.50 -4.90
CA ARG A 90 -13.75 4.74 -4.13
C ARG A 90 -13.15 5.84 -4.98
N LEU A 91 -13.49 7.06 -4.62
CA LEU A 91 -12.99 8.27 -5.23
C LEU A 91 -12.15 9.01 -4.18
N ASN A 92 -10.95 9.39 -4.54
CA ASN A 92 -10.08 10.20 -3.71
C ASN A 92 -10.15 11.66 -4.15
N LEU A 93 -10.54 12.54 -3.25
CA LEU A 93 -10.53 13.99 -3.44
C LEU A 93 -9.27 14.55 -2.73
N ILE A 94 -8.32 15.01 -3.51
CA ILE A 94 -6.98 15.43 -3.05
C ILE A 94 -6.85 16.94 -3.21
N PRO A 95 -6.64 17.72 -2.11
CA PRO A 95 -6.41 19.14 -2.21
C PRO A 95 -5.00 19.44 -2.75
N LEU A 96 -4.90 20.44 -3.61
CA LEU A 96 -3.62 20.98 -4.10
C LEU A 96 -3.16 22.20 -3.30
N GLY A 97 -4.00 22.68 -2.39
CA GLY A 97 -3.71 23.81 -1.51
C GLY A 97 -4.69 23.85 -0.34
N VAL A 98 -4.54 24.84 0.52
CA VAL A 98 -5.46 25.07 1.64
C VAL A 98 -6.46 26.16 1.25
N ALA A 99 -7.70 25.78 1.01
CA ALA A 99 -8.78 26.74 0.77
C ALA A 99 -9.23 27.36 2.09
N THR A 100 -9.30 28.67 2.16
CA THR A 100 -9.89 29.38 3.30
C THR A 100 -11.42 29.38 3.15
N VAL A 101 -12.10 28.79 4.13
CA VAL A 101 -13.56 28.71 4.15
C VAL A 101 -14.08 29.62 5.29
N PRO A 102 -15.05 30.51 5.04
CA PRO A 102 -15.69 31.29 6.10
C PRO A 102 -16.33 30.41 7.17
N GLN A 103 -16.36 30.87 8.42
CA GLN A 103 -16.71 30.08 9.59
C GLN A 103 -18.13 29.43 9.54
N GLU A 104 -19.08 30.08 8.86
CA GLU A 104 -20.44 29.57 8.72
C GLU A 104 -20.72 28.91 7.35
N LYS A 105 -19.67 28.63 6.59
CA LYS A 105 -19.75 28.04 5.28
C LYS A 105 -19.03 26.69 5.26
N ALA A 106 -19.41 25.87 4.29
CA ALA A 106 -18.79 24.60 4.02
C ALA A 106 -18.52 24.44 2.51
N LEU A 107 -17.48 23.72 2.17
CA LEU A 107 -17.29 23.23 0.82
C LEU A 107 -18.12 21.96 0.65
N GLN A 108 -18.92 21.89 -0.39
CA GLN A 108 -19.67 20.68 -0.71
C GLN A 108 -19.29 20.18 -2.09
N PHE A 109 -19.06 18.90 -2.18
CA PHE A 109 -18.61 18.22 -3.38
C PHE A 109 -19.78 17.57 -4.09
N TRP A 110 -19.84 17.73 -5.42
CA TRP A 110 -20.94 17.28 -6.25
C TRP A 110 -20.43 16.59 -7.50
N THR A 111 -21.28 15.73 -8.06
CA THR A 111 -21.06 15.16 -9.39
C THR A 111 -22.34 15.11 -10.19
N LYS A 112 -22.22 15.19 -11.51
CA LYS A 112 -23.35 15.08 -12.44
C LYS A 112 -22.93 14.28 -13.68
N GLY A 113 -23.61 13.17 -13.91
CA GLY A 113 -23.53 12.44 -15.19
C GLY A 113 -24.37 13.12 -16.29
N ALA A 114 -24.04 12.85 -17.54
CA ALA A 114 -24.70 13.47 -18.70
C ALA A 114 -26.23 13.30 -18.69
N ASN A 115 -26.71 12.14 -18.28
CA ASN A 115 -28.15 11.80 -18.32
C ASN A 115 -28.84 11.93 -16.92
N TRP A 116 -28.23 12.62 -15.96
CA TRP A 116 -28.81 12.78 -14.63
C TRP A 116 -29.69 14.03 -14.56
N ASN A 117 -30.82 13.93 -13.86
CA ASN A 117 -31.73 15.04 -13.66
C ASN A 117 -31.15 16.22 -12.88
N GLY A 118 -30.01 16.05 -12.23
CA GLY A 118 -29.33 17.09 -11.46
C GLY A 118 -28.04 16.59 -10.84
N PRO A 119 -27.25 17.48 -10.24
CA PRO A 119 -26.08 17.09 -9.45
C PRO A 119 -26.46 16.26 -8.24
N VAL A 120 -25.59 15.31 -7.87
CA VAL A 120 -25.70 14.48 -6.69
C VAL A 120 -24.59 14.88 -5.72
N SER A 121 -24.93 15.07 -4.45
CA SER A 121 -23.96 15.41 -3.41
C SER A 121 -23.08 14.22 -3.07
N LEU A 122 -21.79 14.47 -3.02
CA LEU A 122 -20.77 13.53 -2.55
C LEU A 122 -20.30 13.83 -1.12
N GLY A 123 -20.91 14.85 -0.50
CA GLY A 123 -20.69 15.21 0.90
C GLY A 123 -19.92 16.52 1.09
N ILE A 124 -19.72 16.87 2.36
CA ILE A 124 -18.99 18.07 2.77
C ILE A 124 -17.48 17.76 2.71
N VAL A 125 -16.74 18.71 2.17
CA VAL A 125 -15.28 18.62 1.98
C VAL A 125 -14.57 19.27 3.16
N LYS A 126 -13.54 18.58 3.67
CA LYS A 126 -12.64 19.12 4.69
C LYS A 126 -11.42 19.77 4.00
N PRO A 127 -11.24 21.10 4.10
CA PRO A 127 -10.13 21.80 3.49
C PRO A 127 -8.76 21.21 3.93
N GLY A 128 -7.80 21.13 3.01
CA GLY A 128 -6.44 20.70 3.28
C GLY A 128 -6.25 19.23 3.63
N ARG A 129 -7.28 18.39 3.48
CA ARG A 129 -7.19 16.94 3.74
C ARG A 129 -7.70 16.14 2.56
N THR A 130 -6.96 15.09 2.20
CA THR A 130 -7.46 14.07 1.26
C THR A 130 -8.66 13.37 1.88
N GLN A 131 -9.70 13.20 1.08
CA GLN A 131 -10.95 12.58 1.50
C GLN A 131 -11.33 11.46 0.54
N GLU A 132 -11.65 10.28 1.10
CA GLU A 132 -12.22 9.18 0.33
C GLU A 132 -13.74 9.29 0.30
N VAL A 133 -14.30 9.19 -0.89
CA VAL A 133 -15.74 9.21 -1.12
C VAL A 133 -16.16 7.87 -1.71
N PRO A 134 -17.04 7.11 -1.05
CA PRO A 134 -17.57 5.86 -1.59
C PRO A 134 -18.48 6.14 -2.80
N LEU A 135 -18.34 5.34 -3.85
CA LEU A 135 -19.15 5.43 -5.07
C LEU A 135 -20.30 4.41 -5.11
N ASP A 136 -20.49 3.64 -4.05
CA ASP A 136 -21.41 2.49 -3.99
C ASP A 136 -22.86 2.85 -4.34
N LYS A 137 -23.23 4.10 -4.12
CA LYS A 137 -24.58 4.63 -4.38
C LYS A 137 -24.73 5.36 -5.71
N LEU A 138 -23.65 5.42 -6.49
CA LEU A 138 -23.63 6.12 -7.77
C LEU A 138 -23.54 5.12 -8.92
N PRO A 139 -24.14 5.44 -10.08
CA PRO A 139 -23.85 4.72 -11.31
C PRO A 139 -22.36 4.74 -11.63
N PRO A 140 -21.85 3.78 -12.42
CA PRO A 140 -20.46 3.79 -12.87
C PRO A 140 -20.06 5.14 -13.45
N LEU A 141 -18.86 5.60 -13.12
CA LEU A 141 -18.32 6.86 -13.63
C LEU A 141 -18.22 6.80 -15.15
N GLN A 142 -18.56 7.92 -15.77
CA GLN A 142 -18.57 8.10 -17.22
C GLN A 142 -17.45 9.07 -17.64
N PRO A 143 -16.91 8.92 -18.87
CA PRO A 143 -16.11 9.98 -19.46
C PRO A 143 -16.90 11.29 -19.46
N ASP A 144 -16.18 12.40 -19.31
CA ASP A 144 -16.76 13.75 -19.29
C ASP A 144 -17.77 14.05 -18.18
N GLN A 145 -17.86 13.16 -17.17
CA GLN A 145 -18.71 13.41 -16.00
C GLN A 145 -18.24 14.66 -15.26
N LEU A 146 -19.19 15.52 -14.90
CA LEU A 146 -18.92 16.78 -14.20
C LEU A 146 -18.68 16.54 -12.73
N PHE A 147 -17.67 17.24 -12.20
CA PHE A 147 -17.43 17.37 -10.77
C PHE A 147 -17.28 18.84 -10.40
N GLU A 148 -17.85 19.23 -9.28
CA GLU A 148 -17.78 20.62 -8.80
C GLU A 148 -17.73 20.70 -7.28
N ILE A 149 -17.13 21.76 -6.77
CA ILE A 149 -17.13 22.13 -5.36
C ILE A 149 -17.77 23.50 -5.24
N THR A 150 -18.81 23.57 -4.41
CA THR A 150 -19.54 24.82 -4.13
C THR A 150 -19.34 25.27 -2.70
N LEU A 151 -19.57 26.56 -2.44
CA LEU A 151 -19.56 27.16 -1.11
C LEU A 151 -20.98 27.22 -0.57
N GLU A 152 -21.33 26.27 0.27
CA GLU A 152 -22.68 26.13 0.84
C GLU A 152 -22.75 26.64 2.29
N PRO A 153 -23.96 26.73 2.90
CA PRO A 153 -24.09 26.88 4.34
C PRO A 153 -23.33 25.82 5.12
N GLY A 154 -22.96 26.06 6.38
CA GLY A 154 -22.11 25.18 7.18
C GLY A 154 -22.61 23.73 7.29
N ASN A 155 -23.91 23.50 7.21
CA ASN A 155 -24.54 22.18 7.21
C ASN A 155 -24.73 21.58 5.79
N GLY A 156 -24.20 22.24 4.77
CA GLY A 156 -24.39 21.89 3.37
C GLY A 156 -25.64 22.51 2.75
N SER A 157 -25.91 22.20 1.49
CA SER A 157 -27.07 22.69 0.75
C SER A 157 -28.38 22.20 1.38
N PRO A 158 -29.30 23.08 1.66
CA PRO A 158 -30.62 22.72 2.23
C PRO A 158 -31.59 22.09 1.21
N THR A 159 -31.29 22.24 -0.08
CA THR A 159 -32.18 21.79 -1.17
C THR A 159 -31.76 20.44 -1.78
N GLY A 160 -30.61 19.89 -1.36
CA GLY A 160 -30.03 18.73 -2.00
C GLY A 160 -29.46 19.01 -3.41
N ARG A 161 -29.37 20.29 -3.79
CA ARG A 161 -28.75 20.76 -5.02
C ARG A 161 -27.76 21.90 -4.71
N PRO A 162 -26.77 22.18 -5.56
CA PRO A 162 -25.91 23.34 -5.37
C PRO A 162 -26.71 24.62 -5.24
N THR A 163 -26.48 25.39 -4.15
CA THR A 163 -27.12 26.67 -3.89
C THR A 163 -26.15 27.83 -3.81
N GLY A 164 -24.89 27.51 -3.52
CA GLY A 164 -23.82 28.49 -3.43
C GLY A 164 -23.01 28.63 -4.72
N PRO A 165 -22.05 29.56 -4.73
CA PRO A 165 -21.18 29.76 -5.88
C PRO A 165 -20.25 28.54 -6.11
N ILE A 166 -20.00 28.23 -7.37
CA ILE A 166 -19.02 27.21 -7.77
C ILE A 166 -17.64 27.77 -7.56
N LEU A 167 -16.86 27.15 -6.68
CA LEU A 167 -15.48 27.52 -6.43
C LEU A 167 -14.50 26.73 -7.32
N TYR A 168 -14.79 25.47 -7.60
CA TYR A 168 -13.97 24.61 -8.45
C TYR A 168 -14.85 23.71 -9.30
N ILE A 169 -14.41 23.47 -10.54
CA ILE A 169 -15.16 22.68 -11.51
C ILE A 169 -14.19 21.91 -12.42
N GLY A 170 -14.56 20.71 -12.84
CA GLY A 170 -13.76 19.89 -13.77
C GLY A 170 -14.57 18.74 -14.36
N ARG A 171 -14.00 18.10 -15.39
CA ARG A 171 -14.61 16.95 -16.06
C ARG A 171 -13.69 15.74 -16.03
N ALA A 172 -14.28 14.57 -15.92
CA ALA A 172 -13.57 13.31 -15.83
C ALA A 172 -12.91 12.94 -17.17
N VAL A 173 -11.61 12.69 -17.10
CA VAL A 173 -10.83 12.16 -18.22
C VAL A 173 -10.47 10.71 -17.89
N LYS A 174 -10.72 9.80 -18.80
CA LYS A 174 -10.30 8.40 -18.65
C LYS A 174 -8.79 8.33 -18.80
N VAL A 175 -8.12 7.75 -17.80
CA VAL A 175 -6.69 7.50 -17.83
C VAL A 175 -6.49 6.07 -18.33
N THR A 176 -5.90 5.94 -19.51
CA THR A 176 -5.44 4.65 -20.06
C THR A 176 -3.97 4.49 -19.71
N SER A 177 -3.65 3.44 -18.95
CA SER A 177 -2.28 2.99 -18.71
C SER A 177 -1.92 1.86 -19.66
#